data_f6bbcd4cd067477e8d25e155d04413ba
#
_entry.id   f6bbcd4cd067477e8d25e155d04413ba
#
_cell.length_a   1.000
_cell.length_b   1.000
_cell.length_c   1.000
_cell.angle_alpha   90.00
_cell.angle_beta   90.00
_cell.angle_gamma   90.00
#
_symmetry.space_group_name_H-M   'P 1'
#
loop_
_entity.id
_entity.type
_entity.pdbx_description
1 polymer ?
#
loop_
_entity_poly.entity_id
_entity_poly.type
_entity_poly.pdbx_seq_one_letter_code
_entity_poly.pdbx_strand_id
1 'polypeptide(L)'
;MGHKEVGGVRGQLDENGNMTNVNEQLEIDWRFSTPLQAADNEILVRSVVKEIFRSNGLEVSFQAKPIFGVAGSGEHTHVGIAARRKDGKIINLMSPADMKKDFLSAVGYGVLMGILKNYEVVNPIVSATTDAFNRLRPGFEAPICIVTSLGRSYDVPTRNRTILAGLIRDVDNPKATRIEMRAPNPFTNTYMVTAAFYLSALDGI
;
A
#
# COMPACT_ATOMS: atom_id res chain seq x y z
N MET A 1 3.40 15.10 -1.86
CA MET A 1 3.04 15.08 -0.43
C MET A 1 1.75 15.88 -0.28
N GLY A 2 0.81 15.39 0.48
CA GLY A 2 -0.48 16.03 0.73
C GLY A 2 -1.06 15.65 2.07
N HIS A 3 -2.04 16.40 2.52
CA HIS A 3 -2.79 16.10 3.72
C HIS A 3 -3.67 14.86 3.50
N LYS A 4 -3.76 14.01 4.50
CA LYS A 4 -4.67 12.87 4.47
C LYS A 4 -5.99 13.25 5.15
N GLU A 5 -7.06 13.23 4.36
CA GLU A 5 -8.40 13.63 4.83
C GLU A 5 -8.89 12.87 6.07
N VAL A 6 -8.59 11.57 6.13
CA VAL A 6 -9.04 10.69 7.23
C VAL A 6 -8.30 10.97 8.54
N GLY A 7 -7.02 11.34 8.48
CA GLY A 7 -6.21 11.66 9.66
C GLY A 7 -6.56 13.03 10.24
N GLY A 8 -6.66 14.02 9.38
CA GLY A 8 -6.90 15.42 9.75
C GLY A 8 -5.85 15.97 10.71
N VAL A 9 -6.02 17.21 11.08
CA VAL A 9 -5.23 17.85 12.14
C VAL A 9 -5.85 17.51 13.50
N ARG A 10 -5.02 17.09 14.45
CA ARG A 10 -5.42 16.77 15.84
C ARG A 10 -4.63 17.62 16.82
N GLY A 11 -5.33 18.38 17.65
CA GLY A 11 -4.74 19.11 18.76
C GLY A 11 -4.96 18.38 20.07
N GLN A 12 -3.98 18.46 20.95
CA GLN A 12 -4.09 18.05 22.36
C GLN A 12 -4.03 19.29 23.23
N LEU A 13 -4.89 19.35 24.23
CA LEU A 13 -4.91 20.42 25.22
C LEU A 13 -4.43 19.90 26.56
N ASP A 14 -3.76 20.76 27.32
CA ASP A 14 -3.46 20.52 28.74
C ASP A 14 -4.70 20.77 29.62
N GLU A 15 -4.54 20.57 30.91
CA GLU A 15 -5.59 20.81 31.92
C GLU A 15 -6.05 22.28 31.99
N ASN A 16 -5.25 23.22 31.49
CA ASN A 16 -5.53 24.64 31.46
C ASN A 16 -6.13 25.09 30.10
N GLY A 17 -6.33 24.16 29.15
CA GLY A 17 -6.86 24.44 27.84
C GLY A 17 -5.83 24.96 26.84
N ASN A 18 -4.54 24.95 27.15
CA ASN A 18 -3.49 25.32 26.20
C ASN A 18 -3.19 24.16 25.25
N MET A 19 -2.95 24.48 24.00
CA MET A 19 -2.55 23.49 23.00
C MET A 19 -1.11 23.04 23.27
N THR A 20 -0.95 21.74 23.60
CA THR A 20 0.35 21.15 23.93
C THR A 20 0.97 20.41 22.75
N ASN A 21 0.13 19.90 21.86
CA ASN A 21 0.59 19.14 20.73
C ASN A 21 -0.38 19.24 19.55
N VAL A 22 0.14 19.31 18.34
CA VAL A 22 -0.65 19.28 17.11
C VAL A 22 -0.08 18.18 16.23
N ASN A 23 -0.93 17.24 15.86
CA ASN A 23 -0.56 16.12 15.01
C ASN A 23 -1.34 16.18 13.70
N GLU A 24 -0.68 15.85 12.61
CA GLU A 24 -1.28 15.75 11.29
C GLU A 24 -0.78 14.52 10.56
N GLN A 25 -1.64 13.86 9.80
CA GLN A 25 -1.25 12.78 8.92
C GLN A 25 -1.05 13.30 7.50
N LEU A 26 0.13 13.06 6.96
CA LEU A 26 0.50 13.38 5.59
C LEU A 26 0.61 12.11 4.76
N GLU A 27 0.34 12.20 3.48
CA GLU A 27 0.53 11.13 2.51
C GLU A 27 1.56 11.54 1.49
N ILE A 28 2.48 10.62 1.19
CA ILE A 28 3.50 10.80 0.15
C ILE A 28 3.34 9.65 -0.82
N ASP A 29 3.25 9.98 -2.10
CA ASP A 29 3.31 8.99 -3.16
C ASP A 29 4.29 9.44 -4.24
N TRP A 30 4.81 8.48 -4.99
CA TRP A 30 5.77 8.70 -6.06
C TRP A 30 5.53 7.78 -7.24
N ARG A 31 6.16 8.10 -8.35
CA ARG A 31 6.03 7.30 -9.56
C ARG A 31 6.56 5.88 -9.36
N PHE A 32 5.89 4.91 -9.97
CA PHE A 32 6.36 3.52 -9.96
C PHE A 32 7.75 3.39 -10.58
N SER A 33 8.48 2.39 -10.14
CA SER A 33 9.81 2.03 -10.63
C SER A 33 10.02 0.52 -10.56
N THR A 34 11.23 0.06 -10.83
CA THR A 34 11.59 -1.34 -10.54
C THR A 34 11.49 -1.62 -9.04
N PRO A 35 11.26 -2.87 -8.62
CA PRO A 35 11.09 -3.21 -7.20
C PRO A 35 12.24 -2.71 -6.31
N LEU A 36 13.49 -2.88 -6.74
CA LEU A 36 14.65 -2.42 -5.98
C LEU A 36 14.68 -0.90 -5.87
N GLN A 37 14.48 -0.19 -6.98
CA GLN A 37 14.45 1.27 -6.99
C GLN A 37 13.28 1.83 -6.16
N ALA A 38 12.13 1.15 -6.13
CA ALA A 38 11.01 1.56 -5.28
C ALA A 38 11.37 1.46 -3.81
N ALA A 39 12.05 0.39 -3.41
CA ALA A 39 12.52 0.19 -2.04
C ALA A 39 13.60 1.22 -1.65
N ASP A 40 14.55 1.51 -2.54
CA ASP A 40 15.56 2.55 -2.32
C ASP A 40 14.90 3.93 -2.13
N ASN A 41 13.92 4.27 -2.99
CA ASN A 41 13.19 5.53 -2.92
C ASN A 41 12.45 5.67 -1.59
N GLU A 42 11.83 4.61 -1.10
CA GLU A 42 11.09 4.63 0.15
C GLU A 42 12.02 4.87 1.35
N ILE A 43 13.16 4.19 1.43
CA ILE A 43 14.15 4.42 2.49
C ILE A 43 14.71 5.85 2.42
N LEU A 44 15.01 6.33 1.23
CA LEU A 44 15.48 7.70 1.04
C LEU A 44 14.45 8.73 1.47
N VAL A 45 13.18 8.56 1.06
CA VAL A 45 12.07 9.45 1.43
C VAL A 45 11.89 9.50 2.93
N ARG A 46 11.88 8.35 3.63
CA ARG A 46 11.80 8.32 5.11
C ARG A 46 12.92 9.13 5.76
N SER A 47 14.14 8.98 5.28
CA SER A 47 15.30 9.67 5.82
C SER A 47 15.23 11.20 5.57
N VAL A 48 14.93 11.59 4.34
CA VAL A 48 14.83 13.00 3.93
C VAL A 48 13.68 13.70 4.67
N VAL A 49 12.52 13.06 4.77
CA VAL A 49 11.36 13.63 5.47
C VAL A 49 11.68 13.86 6.95
N LYS A 50 12.25 12.87 7.62
CA LYS A 50 12.67 13.02 9.04
C LYS A 50 13.62 14.22 9.21
N GLU A 51 14.61 14.36 8.34
CA GLU A 51 15.60 15.43 8.45
C GLU A 51 15.00 16.80 8.18
N ILE A 52 14.18 16.94 7.14
CA ILE A 52 13.51 18.21 6.81
C ILE A 52 12.59 18.64 7.96
N PHE A 53 11.77 17.76 8.49
CA PHE A 53 10.86 18.10 9.58
C PHE A 53 11.63 18.44 10.84
N ARG A 54 12.63 17.65 11.20
CA ARG A 54 13.51 17.93 12.35
C ARG A 54 14.17 19.29 12.26
N SER A 55 14.65 19.68 11.08
CA SER A 55 15.27 20.99 10.84
C SER A 55 14.28 22.16 10.99
N ASN A 56 12.99 21.89 10.95
CA ASN A 56 11.92 22.88 11.15
C ASN A 56 11.24 22.76 12.53
N GLY A 57 11.86 22.05 13.48
CA GLY A 57 11.32 21.89 14.84
C GLY A 57 10.10 20.98 14.95
N LEU A 58 9.89 20.09 13.96
CA LEU A 58 8.79 19.16 13.89
C LEU A 58 9.28 17.72 14.05
N GLU A 59 8.46 16.87 14.65
CA GLU A 59 8.70 15.43 14.74
C GLU A 59 7.91 14.65 13.71
N VAL A 60 8.49 13.56 13.20
CA VAL A 60 7.84 12.66 12.24
C VAL A 60 7.85 11.24 12.77
N SER A 61 6.68 10.63 12.78
CA SER A 61 6.51 9.21 13.08
C SER A 61 6.11 8.44 11.81
N PHE A 62 6.80 7.33 11.57
CA PHE A 62 6.44 6.32 10.56
C PHE A 62 5.82 5.07 11.19
N GLN A 63 5.44 5.11 12.47
CA GLN A 63 4.75 4.01 13.13
C GLN A 63 3.41 3.71 12.47
N ALA A 64 2.99 2.45 12.53
CA ALA A 64 1.73 2.02 11.95
C ALA A 64 0.52 2.62 12.69
N LYS A 65 0.62 2.82 13.99
CA LYS A 65 -0.47 3.36 14.84
C LYS A 65 0.07 4.32 15.90
N PRO A 66 0.60 5.49 15.51
CA PRO A 66 1.19 6.43 16.46
C PRO A 66 0.15 7.03 17.44
N ILE A 67 -1.12 7.13 17.01
CA ILE A 67 -2.20 7.72 17.81
C ILE A 67 -3.38 6.75 17.85
N PHE A 68 -3.85 6.41 19.05
CA PHE A 68 -5.04 5.60 19.23
C PHE A 68 -6.33 6.41 18.95
N GLY A 69 -7.38 5.71 18.52
CA GLY A 69 -8.68 6.33 18.25
C GLY A 69 -8.82 7.01 16.87
N VAL A 70 -7.75 7.07 16.08
CA VAL A 70 -7.76 7.59 14.71
C VAL A 70 -7.17 6.59 13.73
N ALA A 71 -7.29 6.80 12.43
CA ALA A 71 -6.68 5.95 11.42
C ALA A 71 -5.15 5.88 11.60
N GLY A 72 -4.56 4.72 11.34
CA GLY A 72 -3.11 4.52 11.35
C GLY A 72 -2.47 4.84 10.01
N SER A 73 -1.14 4.69 9.95
CA SER A 73 -0.34 4.92 8.75
C SER A 73 -0.12 3.61 7.97
N GLY A 74 -0.54 3.59 6.71
CA GLY A 74 -0.31 2.48 5.79
C GLY A 74 0.77 2.81 4.78
N GLU A 75 1.48 1.78 4.33
CA GLU A 75 2.36 1.81 3.17
C GLU A 75 1.75 0.91 2.09
N HIS A 76 0.75 1.44 1.38
CA HIS A 76 0.05 0.67 0.38
C HIS A 76 0.99 0.35 -0.78
N THR A 77 1.33 -0.92 -0.93
CA THR A 77 2.29 -1.38 -1.92
C THR A 77 1.56 -1.83 -3.18
N HIS A 78 1.86 -1.18 -4.30
CA HIS A 78 1.28 -1.50 -5.61
C HIS A 78 2.20 -2.48 -6.35
N VAL A 79 1.69 -3.67 -6.67
CA VAL A 79 2.41 -4.75 -7.34
C VAL A 79 1.89 -4.92 -8.76
N GLY A 80 2.78 -4.84 -9.74
CA GLY A 80 2.49 -5.09 -11.14
C GLY A 80 3.58 -5.95 -11.80
N ILE A 81 3.21 -6.71 -12.82
CA ILE A 81 4.14 -7.50 -13.62
C ILE A 81 4.03 -7.07 -15.08
N ALA A 82 5.16 -6.76 -15.67
CA ALA A 82 5.26 -6.38 -17.07
C ALA A 82 6.34 -7.19 -17.79
N ALA A 83 6.18 -7.34 -19.09
CA ALA A 83 7.19 -7.95 -19.93
C ALA A 83 7.66 -6.95 -21.00
N ARG A 84 8.96 -7.00 -21.30
CA ARG A 84 9.53 -6.33 -22.47
C ARG A 84 9.51 -7.28 -23.65
N ARG A 85 8.81 -6.91 -24.70
CA ARG A 85 8.75 -7.66 -25.94
C ARG A 85 10.07 -7.49 -26.75
N LYS A 86 10.27 -8.35 -27.74
CA LYS A 86 11.43 -8.28 -28.65
C LYS A 86 11.48 -6.96 -29.43
N ASP A 87 10.34 -6.32 -29.69
CA ASP A 87 10.24 -5.01 -30.33
C ASP A 87 10.50 -3.83 -29.36
N GLY A 88 10.91 -4.12 -28.12
CA GLY A 88 11.20 -3.13 -27.08
C GLY A 88 9.98 -2.61 -26.31
N LYS A 89 8.76 -2.90 -26.76
CA LYS A 89 7.53 -2.47 -26.09
C LYS A 89 7.34 -3.18 -24.75
N ILE A 90 6.90 -2.41 -23.76
CA ILE A 90 6.52 -2.94 -22.45
C ILE A 90 5.02 -3.17 -22.44
N ILE A 91 4.61 -4.38 -22.07
CA ILE A 91 3.21 -4.78 -21.90
C ILE A 91 2.97 -5.14 -20.43
N ASN A 92 1.81 -4.77 -19.90
CA ASN A 92 1.37 -5.21 -18.59
C ASN A 92 0.79 -6.62 -18.71
N LEU A 93 1.41 -7.59 -18.01
CA LEU A 93 0.96 -8.99 -18.06
C LEU A 93 -0.29 -9.24 -17.21
N MET A 94 -0.65 -8.34 -16.32
CA MET A 94 -1.83 -8.48 -15.45
C MET A 94 -3.11 -8.03 -16.14
N SER A 95 -3.02 -7.19 -17.18
CA SER A 95 -4.18 -6.71 -17.91
C SER A 95 -4.80 -7.81 -18.75
N PRO A 96 -6.13 -7.98 -18.75
CA PRO A 96 -6.80 -8.90 -19.66
C PRO A 96 -6.75 -8.39 -21.12
N ALA A 97 -6.95 -9.29 -22.06
CA ALA A 97 -7.01 -8.93 -23.47
C ALA A 97 -8.19 -8.00 -23.81
N ASP A 98 -9.30 -8.18 -23.12
CA ASP A 98 -10.48 -7.32 -23.19
C ASP A 98 -10.83 -6.76 -21.81
N MET A 99 -10.53 -5.50 -21.58
CA MET A 99 -10.77 -4.79 -20.33
C MET A 99 -12.24 -4.67 -19.94
N LYS A 100 -13.17 -4.95 -20.87
CA LYS A 100 -14.62 -4.89 -20.65
C LYS A 100 -15.25 -6.25 -20.36
N LYS A 101 -14.47 -7.33 -20.48
CA LYS A 101 -14.94 -8.70 -20.27
C LYS A 101 -14.29 -9.41 -19.09
N ASP A 102 -13.17 -8.91 -18.61
CA ASP A 102 -12.47 -9.54 -17.51
C ASP A 102 -11.77 -8.51 -16.62
N PHE A 103 -11.54 -8.88 -15.36
CA PHE A 103 -10.82 -8.04 -14.40
C PHE A 103 -9.31 -8.12 -14.58
N LEU A 104 -8.80 -9.32 -14.75
CA LEU A 104 -7.38 -9.64 -14.85
C LEU A 104 -7.13 -10.66 -15.95
N SER A 105 -5.90 -10.70 -16.44
CA SER A 105 -5.41 -11.82 -17.24
C SER A 105 -5.21 -13.07 -16.37
N ALA A 106 -4.93 -14.22 -16.98
CA ALA A 106 -4.55 -15.43 -16.25
C ALA A 106 -3.33 -15.19 -15.34
N VAL A 107 -2.33 -14.44 -15.83
CA VAL A 107 -1.16 -14.03 -15.03
C VAL A 107 -1.58 -13.15 -13.86
N GLY A 108 -2.48 -12.18 -14.08
CA GLY A 108 -2.98 -11.31 -13.03
C GLY A 108 -3.74 -12.05 -11.93
N TYR A 109 -4.57 -13.02 -12.30
CA TYR A 109 -5.23 -13.90 -11.33
C TYR A 109 -4.21 -14.78 -10.59
N GLY A 110 -3.20 -15.32 -11.30
CA GLY A 110 -2.10 -16.07 -10.68
C GLY A 110 -1.37 -15.24 -9.62
N VAL A 111 -0.97 -14.01 -9.96
CA VAL A 111 -0.36 -13.07 -9.01
C VAL A 111 -1.21 -12.88 -7.76
N LEU A 112 -2.50 -12.57 -7.93
CA LEU A 112 -3.42 -12.35 -6.82
C LEU A 112 -3.54 -13.59 -5.94
N MET A 113 -3.77 -14.76 -6.55
CA MET A 113 -3.96 -16.02 -5.83
C MET A 113 -2.69 -16.47 -5.12
N GLY A 114 -1.51 -16.29 -5.73
CA GLY A 114 -0.24 -16.59 -5.09
C GLY A 114 0.01 -15.73 -3.84
N ILE A 115 -0.29 -14.44 -3.92
CA ILE A 115 -0.21 -13.54 -2.76
C ILE A 115 -1.18 -13.97 -1.66
N LEU A 116 -2.44 -14.25 -1.98
CA LEU A 116 -3.44 -14.66 -0.99
C LEU A 116 -3.08 -16.00 -0.34
N LYS A 117 -2.65 -16.97 -1.14
CA LYS A 117 -2.24 -18.32 -0.68
C LYS A 117 -1.09 -18.26 0.34
N ASN A 118 -0.12 -17.39 0.07
CA ASN A 118 1.11 -17.31 0.86
C ASN A 118 1.05 -16.24 1.96
N TYR A 119 -0.05 -15.48 2.07
CA TYR A 119 -0.08 -14.31 2.93
C TYR A 119 0.20 -14.60 4.40
N GLU A 120 -0.34 -15.67 4.95
CA GLU A 120 -0.11 -16.05 6.36
C GLU A 120 1.38 -16.30 6.65
N VAL A 121 2.10 -16.87 5.68
CA VAL A 121 3.55 -17.14 5.80
C VAL A 121 4.37 -15.85 5.71
N VAL A 122 3.97 -14.90 4.84
CA VAL A 122 4.71 -13.65 4.65
C VAL A 122 4.26 -12.54 5.59
N ASN A 123 3.13 -12.69 6.27
CA ASN A 123 2.59 -11.67 7.17
C ASN A 123 3.57 -11.21 8.27
N PRO A 124 4.41 -12.05 8.90
CA PRO A 124 5.42 -11.58 9.84
C PRO A 124 6.44 -10.60 9.24
N ILE A 125 6.66 -10.67 7.93
CA ILE A 125 7.51 -9.71 7.20
C ILE A 125 6.73 -8.43 6.91
N VAL A 126 5.46 -8.58 6.51
CA VAL A 126 4.57 -7.47 6.11
C VAL A 126 4.12 -6.65 7.32
N SER A 127 3.87 -7.31 8.45
CA SER A 127 3.40 -6.71 9.70
C SER A 127 4.41 -6.99 10.83
N ALA A 128 5.65 -6.56 10.63
CA ALA A 128 6.80 -6.93 11.44
C ALA A 128 6.80 -6.38 12.88
N THR A 129 5.90 -5.46 13.21
CA THR A 129 5.83 -4.82 14.54
C THR A 129 4.47 -5.05 15.20
N THR A 130 4.44 -5.09 16.55
CA THR A 130 3.18 -5.21 17.30
C THR A 130 2.23 -4.05 17.02
N ASP A 131 2.77 -2.88 16.74
CA ASP A 131 2.03 -1.67 16.35
C ASP A 131 1.24 -1.85 15.04
N ALA A 132 1.74 -2.67 14.11
CA ALA A 132 1.01 -3.03 12.90
C ALA A 132 -0.35 -3.67 13.20
N PHE A 133 -0.44 -4.54 14.20
CA PHE A 133 -1.70 -5.18 14.61
C PHE A 133 -2.68 -4.19 15.24
N ASN A 134 -2.20 -3.13 15.87
CA ASN A 134 -3.06 -2.05 16.37
C ASN A 134 -3.71 -1.27 15.22
N ARG A 135 -2.99 -1.10 14.09
CA ARG A 135 -3.53 -0.49 12.89
C ARG A 135 -4.54 -1.39 12.17
N LEU A 136 -4.31 -2.70 12.15
CA LEU A 136 -5.11 -3.69 11.43
C LEU A 136 -6.37 -4.15 12.20
N ARG A 137 -6.82 -3.41 13.21
CA ARG A 137 -8.05 -3.70 13.95
C ARG A 137 -9.29 -3.28 13.15
N PRO A 138 -10.43 -3.99 13.32
CA PRO A 138 -11.71 -3.58 12.73
C PRO A 138 -12.10 -2.15 13.13
N GLY A 139 -12.84 -1.48 12.26
CA GLY A 139 -13.34 -0.12 12.50
C GLY A 139 -12.48 1.00 11.92
N PHE A 140 -11.30 0.68 11.40
CA PHE A 140 -10.44 1.60 10.66
C PHE A 140 -10.23 1.12 9.21
N GLU A 141 -9.65 1.93 8.35
CA GLU A 141 -9.32 1.60 6.96
C GLU A 141 -8.17 0.58 6.88
N ALA A 142 -8.41 -0.64 7.36
CA ALA A 142 -7.43 -1.70 7.42
C ALA A 142 -8.07 -3.05 7.06
N PRO A 143 -7.32 -3.99 6.50
CA PRO A 143 -7.85 -5.31 6.21
C PRO A 143 -8.26 -6.02 7.49
N ILE A 144 -9.50 -6.49 7.52
CA ILE A 144 -10.08 -7.23 8.65
C ILE A 144 -9.65 -8.71 8.57
N CYS A 145 -9.43 -9.20 7.35
CA CYS A 145 -9.08 -10.58 7.08
C CYS A 145 -8.39 -10.69 5.71
N ILE A 146 -7.93 -11.88 5.37
CA ILE A 146 -7.34 -12.18 4.06
C ILE A 146 -8.45 -12.26 3.01
N VAL A 147 -8.85 -11.12 2.50
CA VAL A 147 -9.87 -10.99 1.45
C VAL A 147 -9.38 -10.08 0.34
N THR A 148 -9.98 -10.25 -0.82
CA THR A 148 -9.79 -9.37 -1.96
C THR A 148 -11.11 -8.85 -2.50
N SER A 149 -11.04 -7.76 -3.25
CA SER A 149 -12.17 -7.28 -4.04
C SER A 149 -11.67 -6.80 -5.39
N LEU A 150 -12.28 -7.28 -6.45
CA LEU A 150 -11.96 -6.87 -7.82
C LEU A 150 -12.83 -5.69 -8.26
N GLY A 151 -14.05 -5.59 -7.75
CA GLY A 151 -15.00 -4.55 -8.09
C GLY A 151 -16.41 -5.11 -8.31
N ARG A 152 -17.38 -4.21 -8.55
CA ARG A 152 -18.76 -4.58 -8.84
C ARG A 152 -18.93 -5.08 -10.27
N SER A 153 -18.20 -4.49 -11.21
CA SER A 153 -18.18 -4.82 -12.63
C SER A 153 -16.82 -4.42 -13.21
N TYR A 154 -16.54 -4.82 -14.46
CA TYR A 154 -15.23 -4.59 -15.06
C TYR A 154 -14.86 -3.11 -15.22
N ASP A 155 -15.84 -2.24 -15.35
CA ASP A 155 -15.72 -0.78 -15.46
C ASP A 155 -15.81 -0.06 -14.12
N VAL A 156 -16.24 -0.77 -13.04
CA VAL A 156 -16.33 -0.23 -11.69
C VAL A 156 -15.42 -1.02 -10.75
N PRO A 157 -14.11 -0.66 -10.68
CA PRO A 157 -13.16 -1.32 -9.78
C PRO A 157 -13.53 -1.10 -8.32
N THR A 158 -12.96 -1.93 -7.45
CA THR A 158 -13.20 -1.82 -6.02
C THR A 158 -12.71 -0.49 -5.45
N ARG A 159 -13.49 0.03 -4.47
CA ARG A 159 -13.05 1.11 -3.57
C ARG A 159 -13.11 0.69 -2.11
N ASN A 160 -13.26 -0.61 -1.86
CA ASN A 160 -13.26 -1.13 -0.51
C ASN A 160 -11.85 -0.99 0.11
N ARG A 161 -11.77 -0.35 1.28
CA ARG A 161 -10.51 -0.10 1.99
C ARG A 161 -10.26 -1.10 3.12
N THR A 162 -11.19 -2.03 3.38
CA THR A 162 -11.09 -3.05 4.43
C THR A 162 -10.61 -4.41 3.90
N ILE A 163 -9.97 -4.43 2.75
CA ILE A 163 -9.45 -5.62 2.07
C ILE A 163 -7.94 -5.68 2.13
N LEU A 164 -7.39 -6.89 2.08
CA LEU A 164 -5.96 -7.12 2.00
C LEU A 164 -5.39 -6.70 0.65
N ALA A 165 -6.05 -7.10 -0.43
CA ALA A 165 -5.60 -6.87 -1.79
C ALA A 165 -6.73 -6.29 -2.64
N GLY A 166 -6.50 -5.15 -3.26
CA GLY A 166 -7.44 -4.45 -4.14
C GLY A 166 -6.94 -4.36 -5.57
N LEU A 167 -7.86 -4.50 -6.53
CA LEU A 167 -7.56 -4.28 -7.94
C LEU A 167 -7.60 -2.80 -8.26
N ILE A 168 -6.51 -2.28 -8.77
CA ILE A 168 -6.43 -0.95 -9.38
C ILE A 168 -6.36 -1.11 -10.89
N ARG A 169 -7.31 -0.50 -11.59
CA ARG A 169 -7.35 -0.54 -13.06
C ARG A 169 -8.03 0.69 -13.64
N ASP A 170 -7.72 0.93 -14.88
CA ASP A 170 -8.37 1.92 -15.73
C ASP A 170 -8.70 1.22 -17.06
N VAL A 171 -9.97 1.23 -17.46
CA VAL A 171 -10.45 0.55 -18.67
C VAL A 171 -9.84 1.14 -19.93
N ASP A 172 -9.55 2.43 -19.92
CA ASP A 172 -8.95 3.14 -21.04
C ASP A 172 -7.42 3.09 -21.04
N ASN A 173 -6.82 2.64 -19.92
CA ASN A 173 -5.39 2.51 -19.76
C ASN A 173 -4.99 1.14 -19.17
N PRO A 174 -4.90 0.09 -20.01
CA PRO A 174 -4.53 -1.26 -19.54
C PRO A 174 -3.20 -1.31 -18.76
N LYS A 175 -2.26 -0.40 -19.03
CA LYS A 175 -0.99 -0.34 -18.31
C LYS A 175 -1.14 0.01 -16.81
N ALA A 176 -2.27 0.59 -16.42
CA ALA A 176 -2.55 0.93 -15.02
C ALA A 176 -2.93 -0.27 -14.15
N THR A 177 -3.25 -1.43 -14.74
CA THR A 177 -3.69 -2.62 -14.00
C THR A 177 -2.61 -3.14 -13.07
N ARG A 178 -2.93 -3.21 -11.76
CA ARG A 178 -2.04 -3.68 -10.69
C ARG A 178 -2.84 -4.07 -9.45
N ILE A 179 -2.21 -4.75 -8.52
CA ILE A 179 -2.78 -5.08 -7.20
C ILE A 179 -2.21 -4.10 -6.17
N GLU A 180 -3.09 -3.51 -5.37
CA GLU A 180 -2.75 -2.73 -4.19
C GLU A 180 -2.78 -3.63 -2.95
N MET A 181 -1.64 -3.80 -2.31
CA MET A 181 -1.52 -4.49 -1.03
C MET A 181 -1.65 -3.48 0.10
N ARG A 182 -2.62 -3.68 1.00
CA ARG A 182 -2.99 -2.66 1.98
C ARG A 182 -2.46 -2.89 3.39
N ALA A 183 -1.93 -4.08 3.67
CA ALA A 183 -1.41 -4.44 4.99
C ALA A 183 -0.08 -3.79 5.36
N PRO A 184 0.89 -3.57 4.45
CA PRO A 184 2.17 -2.98 4.81
C PRO A 184 2.01 -1.62 5.48
N ASN A 185 2.96 -1.28 6.33
CA ASN A 185 3.02 0.00 7.03
C ASN A 185 4.42 0.60 6.89
N PRO A 186 4.60 1.92 7.09
CA PRO A 186 5.86 2.60 6.81
C PRO A 186 7.03 2.21 7.73
N PHE A 187 6.83 1.34 8.71
CA PHE A 187 7.90 0.82 9.58
C PHE A 187 8.44 -0.53 9.09
N THR A 188 7.81 -1.11 8.08
CA THR A 188 8.19 -2.40 7.52
C THR A 188 9.49 -2.30 6.70
N ASN A 189 10.23 -3.40 6.61
CA ASN A 189 11.37 -3.48 5.70
C ASN A 189 10.88 -3.64 4.27
N THR A 190 10.91 -2.56 3.50
CA THR A 190 10.35 -2.49 2.14
C THR A 190 11.03 -3.44 1.16
N TYR A 191 12.34 -3.75 1.31
CA TYR A 191 13.02 -4.75 0.47
C TYR A 191 12.45 -6.15 0.69
N MET A 192 12.25 -6.53 1.96
CA MET A 192 11.71 -7.84 2.31
C MET A 192 10.25 -7.98 1.91
N VAL A 193 9.44 -6.95 2.13
CA VAL A 193 8.01 -6.93 1.71
C VAL A 193 7.89 -7.08 0.20
N THR A 194 8.69 -6.31 -0.54
CA THR A 194 8.71 -6.37 -2.00
C THR A 194 9.10 -7.77 -2.49
N ALA A 195 10.17 -8.34 -1.92
CA ALA A 195 10.61 -9.70 -2.25
C ALA A 195 9.53 -10.75 -1.93
N ALA A 196 8.91 -10.66 -0.75
CA ALA A 196 7.86 -11.59 -0.31
C ALA A 196 6.66 -11.57 -1.26
N PHE A 197 6.19 -10.39 -1.68
CA PHE A 197 5.07 -10.28 -2.61
C PHE A 197 5.41 -10.82 -4.00
N TYR A 198 6.59 -10.54 -4.55
CA TYR A 198 6.95 -11.05 -5.85
C TYR A 198 7.21 -12.56 -5.84
N LEU A 199 7.82 -13.12 -4.78
CA LEU A 199 7.96 -14.57 -4.64
C LEU A 199 6.60 -15.26 -4.51
N SER A 200 5.70 -14.69 -3.72
CA SER A 200 4.32 -15.18 -3.61
C SER A 200 3.57 -15.09 -4.94
N ALA A 201 3.74 -14.01 -5.68
CA ALA A 201 3.15 -13.84 -7.00
C ALA A 201 3.66 -14.89 -8.00
N LEU A 202 4.97 -15.17 -8.00
CA LEU A 202 5.58 -16.19 -8.85
C LEU A 202 5.09 -17.61 -8.54
N ASP A 203 4.80 -17.91 -7.27
CA ASP A 203 4.22 -19.21 -6.86
C ASP A 203 2.78 -19.40 -7.38
N GLY A 204 2.10 -18.33 -7.75
CA GLY A 204 0.74 -18.36 -8.28
C GLY A 204 0.64 -18.35 -9.81
N ILE A 205 1.74 -18.09 -10.52
CA ILE A 205 1.79 -18.05 -12.00
C ILE A 205 2.26 -19.38 -12.55
#